data_9918625bd494b8dae4373def053ca777
#
_entry.id   9918625bd494b8dae4373def053ca777
#
_cell.length_a   1.000
_cell.length_b   1.000
_cell.length_c   1.000
_cell.angle_alpha   90.00
_cell.angle_beta   90.00
_cell.angle_gamma   90.00
#
_symmetry.space_group_name_H-M   'P 1'
#
loop_
_entity.id
_entity.type
_entity.pdbx_description
1 polymer ?
#
loop_
_entity_poly.entity_id
_entity_poly.type
_entity_poly.pdbx_seq_one_letter_code
_entity_poly.pdbx_strand_id
1 'polypeptide(L)'
;MPKALGLSSITRTFNREIGISETKFHRGSLRSGQKLETEGSLVILGDVNSGAEVMASENIVVLGSLRGLAHAGAKGNKQAIISAGLLDTVQIRIANIVKEIDRDEEPMHKQAYVFVDNDSIIIE
;
A
#
# COMPACT_ATOMS: atom_id res chain seq x y z
N MET A 1 22.05 -9.85 25.33
CA MET A 1 21.26 -10.28 24.31
C MET A 1 21.73 -9.89 22.91
N PRO A 2 22.72 -10.57 22.48
CA PRO A 2 23.34 -10.22 21.20
C PRO A 2 22.38 -10.26 20.02
N LYS A 3 21.35 -11.06 20.12
CA LYS A 3 20.41 -11.19 19.00
C LYS A 3 19.64 -9.92 18.73
N ALA A 4 19.24 -9.23 19.77
CA ALA A 4 18.58 -7.94 19.56
C ALA A 4 19.56 -6.94 18.97
N LEU A 5 20.81 -6.98 19.41
CA LEU A 5 21.83 -6.11 18.85
C LEU A 5 22.08 -6.44 17.39
N GLY A 6 22.09 -7.71 17.06
CA GLY A 6 22.26 -8.14 15.67
C GLY A 6 21.14 -7.64 14.79
N LEU A 7 19.90 -7.78 15.25
CA LEU A 7 18.76 -7.28 14.50
C LEU A 7 18.81 -5.77 14.33
N SER A 8 19.17 -5.05 15.36
CA SER A 8 19.30 -3.60 15.25
C SER A 8 20.37 -3.21 14.25
N SER A 9 21.50 -3.90 14.25
CA SER A 9 22.57 -3.63 13.28
C SER A 9 22.12 -3.90 11.86
N ILE A 10 21.44 -5.00 11.63
CA ILE A 10 20.94 -5.35 10.30
C ILE A 10 19.94 -4.30 9.84
N THR A 11 19.03 -3.91 10.70
CA THR A 11 18.04 -2.89 10.36
C THR A 11 18.71 -1.58 9.98
N ARG A 12 19.70 -1.14 10.76
CA ARG A 12 20.38 0.10 10.46
C ARG A 12 21.13 0.07 9.14
N THR A 13 21.82 -1.02 8.86
CA THR A 13 22.55 -1.17 7.63
C THR A 13 21.60 -1.13 6.44
N PHE A 14 20.52 -1.88 6.52
CA PHE A 14 19.51 -1.92 5.50
C PHE A 14 18.93 -0.54 5.23
N ASN A 15 18.59 0.19 6.29
CA ASN A 15 18.01 1.52 6.16
C ASN A 15 18.95 2.50 5.47
N ARG A 16 20.23 2.44 5.80
CA ARG A 16 21.21 3.33 5.18
C ARG A 16 21.40 3.03 3.71
N GLU A 17 21.38 1.77 3.36
CA GLU A 17 21.65 1.37 1.98
C GLU A 17 20.50 1.68 1.05
N ILE A 18 19.27 1.60 1.52
CA ILE A 18 18.11 1.83 0.67
C ILE A 18 17.44 3.17 0.90
N GLY A 19 17.96 3.99 1.79
CA GLY A 19 17.38 5.28 2.09
C GLY A 19 16.01 5.11 2.73
N ILE A 20 15.99 4.89 4.00
CA ILE A 20 14.76 4.55 4.68
C ILE A 20 13.75 5.67 4.68
N SER A 21 12.51 5.30 4.53
CA SER A 21 11.36 6.16 4.77
C SER A 21 10.57 5.57 5.94
N GLU A 22 10.03 6.43 6.75
CA GLU A 22 9.25 6.00 7.90
C GLU A 22 7.91 5.42 7.45
N THR A 23 7.36 4.53 8.26
CA THR A 23 6.03 4.01 8.05
C THR A 23 5.06 4.76 8.94
N LYS A 24 4.01 5.28 8.33
CA LYS A 24 2.96 5.96 9.05
C LYS A 24 1.82 5.00 9.33
N PHE A 25 1.39 4.94 10.58
CA PHE A 25 0.21 4.16 10.97
C PHE A 25 -0.94 5.14 11.19
N HIS A 26 -2.01 4.95 10.43
CA HIS A 26 -3.21 5.75 10.56
C HIS A 26 -4.30 4.92 11.24
N ARG A 27 -4.77 5.37 12.38
CA ARG A 27 -5.83 4.68 13.11
C ARG A 27 -7.20 5.16 12.65
N GLY A 28 -8.04 4.22 12.30
CA GLY A 28 -9.40 4.50 11.91
C GLY A 28 -9.58 4.49 10.40
N SER A 29 -10.82 4.62 9.99
CA SER A 29 -11.19 4.54 8.58
C SER A 29 -11.17 5.93 7.94
N LEU A 30 -10.93 5.96 6.63
CA LEU A 30 -11.04 7.17 5.84
C LEU A 30 -12.39 7.20 5.16
N ARG A 31 -13.02 8.37 5.19
CA ARG A 31 -14.34 8.59 4.61
C ARG A 31 -14.23 9.28 3.26
N SER A 32 -15.32 9.21 2.50
CA SER A 32 -15.41 9.91 1.23
C SER A 32 -14.98 11.37 1.36
N GLY A 33 -14.14 11.81 0.45
CA GLY A 33 -13.58 13.16 0.44
C GLY A 33 -12.29 13.34 1.23
N GLN A 34 -11.90 12.36 2.04
CA GLN A 34 -10.66 12.42 2.78
C GLN A 34 -9.50 11.90 1.94
N LYS A 35 -8.34 12.53 2.13
CA LYS A 35 -7.13 12.17 1.40
C LYS A 35 -5.96 12.11 2.37
N LEU A 36 -5.15 11.07 2.26
CA LEU A 36 -3.99 10.88 3.11
C LEU A 36 -2.78 10.56 2.25
N GLU A 37 -1.70 11.32 2.44
CA GLU A 37 -0.44 11.11 1.73
C GLU A 37 0.69 10.95 2.72
N THR A 38 1.67 10.12 2.38
CA THR A 38 2.88 9.99 3.18
C THR A 38 4.10 9.72 2.29
N GLU A 39 5.26 10.16 2.75
CA GLU A 39 6.52 9.95 2.05
C GLU A 39 6.98 8.50 2.10
N GLY A 40 6.73 7.79 3.17
CA GLY A 40 7.15 6.40 3.31
C GLY A 40 6.03 5.44 2.99
N SER A 41 5.93 4.42 3.80
CA SER A 41 4.84 3.45 3.71
C SER A 41 3.69 3.87 4.61
N LEU A 42 2.51 3.37 4.31
CA LEU A 42 1.29 3.74 5.00
C LEU A 42 0.54 2.48 5.41
N VAL A 43 0.18 2.40 6.68
CA VAL A 43 -0.65 1.32 7.20
C VAL A 43 -1.94 1.93 7.73
N ILE A 44 -3.07 1.50 7.18
CA ILE A 44 -4.39 1.97 7.61
C ILE A 44 -4.99 0.91 8.53
N LEU A 45 -5.22 1.30 9.78
CA LEU A 45 -5.86 0.43 10.77
C LEU A 45 -7.36 0.65 10.71
N GLY A 46 -7.95 0.28 9.59
CA GLY A 46 -9.36 0.50 9.31
C GLY A 46 -9.63 0.32 7.83
N ASP A 47 -10.70 0.96 7.36
CA ASP A 47 -11.13 0.88 5.97
C ASP A 47 -10.78 2.16 5.21
N VAL A 48 -10.61 2.03 3.90
CA VAL A 48 -10.54 3.17 3.00
C VAL A 48 -11.83 3.13 2.18
N ASN A 49 -12.76 4.00 2.51
CA ASN A 49 -14.09 3.96 1.91
C ASN A 49 -14.11 4.58 0.52
N SER A 50 -15.14 4.28 -0.25
CA SER A 50 -15.32 4.86 -1.59
C SER A 50 -15.27 6.38 -1.50
N GLY A 51 -14.52 7.01 -2.42
CA GLY A 51 -14.34 8.45 -2.42
C GLY A 51 -13.21 8.95 -1.55
N ALA A 52 -12.57 8.08 -0.76
CA ALA A 52 -11.34 8.40 -0.04
C ALA A 52 -10.14 8.02 -0.90
N GLU A 53 -9.01 8.68 -0.64
CA GLU A 53 -7.76 8.41 -1.36
C GLU A 53 -6.61 8.25 -0.40
N VAL A 54 -5.73 7.31 -0.70
CA VAL A 54 -4.48 7.15 0.03
C VAL A 54 -3.32 7.07 -0.96
N MET A 55 -2.22 7.72 -0.61
CA MET A 55 -1.05 7.77 -1.46
C MET A 55 0.21 7.63 -0.60
N ALA A 56 1.13 6.80 -1.04
CA ALA A 56 2.41 6.61 -0.35
C ALA A 56 3.53 6.51 -1.37
N SER A 57 4.70 7.02 -1.00
CA SER A 57 5.88 6.86 -1.86
C SER A 57 6.36 5.41 -1.89
N GLU A 58 6.04 4.65 -0.86
CA GLU A 58 6.40 3.24 -0.74
C GLU A 58 5.13 2.38 -0.73
N ASN A 59 4.97 1.55 0.27
CA ASN A 59 3.91 0.56 0.32
C ASN A 59 2.65 1.08 1.00
N ILE A 60 1.51 0.46 0.69
CA ILE A 60 0.24 0.72 1.37
C ILE A 60 -0.32 -0.60 1.87
N VAL A 61 -0.68 -0.63 3.15
CA VAL A 61 -1.34 -1.77 3.77
C VAL A 61 -2.64 -1.28 4.40
N VAL A 62 -3.76 -1.86 3.96
CA VAL A 62 -5.08 -1.56 4.51
C VAL A 62 -5.56 -2.81 5.22
N LEU A 63 -5.68 -2.76 6.56
CA LEU A 63 -6.10 -3.95 7.30
C LEU A 63 -7.56 -4.29 7.06
N GLY A 64 -8.37 -3.28 6.82
CA GLY A 64 -9.79 -3.48 6.50
C GLY A 64 -10.02 -3.55 4.99
N SER A 65 -11.12 -2.93 4.57
CA SER A 65 -11.54 -2.94 3.18
C SER A 65 -10.97 -1.73 2.43
N LEU A 66 -10.44 -1.98 1.25
CA LEU A 66 -10.00 -0.92 0.35
C LEU A 66 -11.04 -0.76 -0.74
N ARG A 67 -11.86 0.28 -0.62
CA ARG A 67 -12.90 0.63 -1.59
C ARG A 67 -12.62 1.95 -2.30
N GLY A 68 -11.71 2.75 -1.76
CA GLY A 68 -11.30 3.99 -2.37
C GLY A 68 -10.10 3.82 -3.28
N LEU A 69 -9.44 4.92 -3.61
CA LEU A 69 -8.24 4.90 -4.46
C LEU A 69 -6.99 4.72 -3.61
N ALA A 70 -6.09 3.87 -4.07
CA ALA A 70 -4.78 3.70 -3.45
C ALA A 70 -3.70 3.81 -4.51
N HIS A 71 -2.66 4.59 -4.20
CA HIS A 71 -1.53 4.81 -5.08
C HIS A 71 -0.24 4.60 -4.30
N ALA A 72 0.33 3.42 -4.41
CA ALA A 72 1.60 3.08 -3.81
C ALA A 72 2.74 3.41 -4.78
N GLY A 73 3.96 3.53 -4.25
CA GLY A 73 5.11 3.84 -5.09
C GLY A 73 4.94 5.14 -5.86
N ALA A 74 4.31 6.14 -5.26
CA ALA A 74 3.85 7.32 -5.99
C ALA A 74 4.97 8.13 -6.64
N LYS A 75 6.20 7.95 -6.18
CA LYS A 75 7.37 8.63 -6.76
C LYS A 75 8.11 7.76 -7.76
N GLY A 76 7.51 6.68 -8.21
CA GLY A 76 8.07 5.84 -9.25
C GLY A 76 8.58 4.48 -8.80
N ASN A 77 8.35 4.11 -7.54
CA ASN A 77 8.81 2.82 -7.02
C ASN A 77 7.89 1.68 -7.48
N LYS A 78 8.32 0.97 -8.51
CA LYS A 78 7.54 -0.16 -9.05
C LYS A 78 7.62 -1.41 -8.18
N GLN A 79 8.47 -1.41 -7.15
CA GLN A 79 8.57 -2.52 -6.22
C GLN A 79 7.63 -2.35 -5.03
N ALA A 80 6.93 -1.23 -4.96
CA ALA A 80 5.94 -1.01 -3.91
C ALA A 80 4.80 -2.00 -4.05
N ILE A 81 4.18 -2.31 -2.92
CA ILE A 81 3.05 -3.23 -2.89
C ILE A 81 1.84 -2.56 -2.25
N ILE A 82 0.68 -3.13 -2.52
CA ILE A 82 -0.55 -2.78 -1.81
C ILE A 82 -1.11 -4.08 -1.26
N SER A 83 -1.49 -4.07 0.02
CA SER A 83 -2.14 -5.20 0.65
C SER A 83 -3.44 -4.72 1.27
N ALA A 84 -4.50 -5.50 1.16
CA ALA A 84 -5.80 -5.14 1.71
C ALA A 84 -6.49 -6.37 2.28
N GLY A 85 -7.18 -6.20 3.41
CA GLY A 85 -7.99 -7.27 3.97
C GLY A 85 -9.12 -7.64 3.01
N LEU A 86 -9.70 -6.65 2.35
CA LEU A 86 -10.65 -6.85 1.28
C LEU A 86 -10.36 -5.80 0.20
N LEU A 87 -10.11 -6.26 -1.02
CA LEU A 87 -9.93 -5.36 -2.15
C LEU A 87 -11.23 -5.31 -2.94
N ASP A 88 -11.88 -4.15 -2.89
CA ASP A 88 -13.18 -3.93 -3.50
C ASP A 88 -13.22 -2.53 -4.10
N THR A 89 -12.27 -2.26 -4.98
CA THR A 89 -12.13 -0.95 -5.60
C THR A 89 -12.17 -1.07 -7.12
N VAL A 90 -12.37 0.04 -7.79
CA VAL A 90 -12.47 0.07 -9.26
C VAL A 90 -11.14 0.39 -9.92
N GLN A 91 -10.15 0.86 -9.15
CA GLN A 91 -8.87 1.23 -9.71
C GLN A 91 -7.78 1.13 -8.65
N ILE A 92 -6.62 0.64 -9.06
CA ILE A 92 -5.44 0.56 -8.19
C ILE A 92 -4.24 1.10 -8.96
N ARG A 93 -3.31 1.75 -8.25
CA ARG A 93 -2.14 2.34 -8.89
C ARG A 93 -0.87 1.99 -8.12
N ILE A 94 0.16 1.62 -8.86
CA ILE A 94 1.51 1.46 -8.32
C ILE A 94 2.46 2.18 -9.26
N ALA A 95 3.24 3.12 -8.74
CA ALA A 95 4.12 3.97 -9.52
C ALA A 95 3.32 4.69 -10.61
N ASN A 96 3.69 4.52 -11.87
CA ASN A 96 2.95 5.11 -12.99
C ASN A 96 2.03 4.09 -13.68
N ILE A 97 1.80 2.94 -13.05
CA ILE A 97 0.99 1.87 -13.64
C ILE A 97 -0.38 1.89 -12.99
N VAL A 98 -1.41 1.82 -13.81
CA VAL A 98 -2.81 1.84 -13.37
C VAL A 98 -3.47 0.55 -13.82
N LYS A 99 -4.21 -0.08 -12.91
CA LYS A 99 -5.07 -1.20 -13.25
C LYS A 99 -6.49 -0.85 -12.88
N GLU A 100 -7.38 -0.92 -13.87
CA GLU A 100 -8.80 -0.80 -13.62
C GLU A 100 -9.36 -2.18 -13.32
N ILE A 101 -10.23 -2.26 -12.34
CA ILE A 101 -10.82 -3.50 -11.89
C ILE A 101 -12.30 -3.48 -12.25
N ASP A 102 -12.67 -4.42 -13.13
CA ASP A 102 -14.07 -4.60 -13.49
C ASP A 102 -14.70 -5.55 -12.48
N ARG A 103 -15.59 -5.02 -11.66
CA ARG A 103 -16.22 -5.80 -10.59
C ARG A 103 -17.10 -6.91 -11.11
N ASP A 104 -17.54 -6.83 -12.37
CA ASP A 104 -18.33 -7.90 -12.96
C ASP A 104 -17.45 -9.08 -13.38
N GLU A 105 -16.21 -8.80 -13.78
CA GLU A 105 -15.27 -9.83 -14.20
C GLU A 105 -14.32 -10.24 -13.09
N GLU A 106 -13.93 -9.28 -12.24
CA GLU A 106 -13.03 -9.52 -11.12
C GLU A 106 -13.73 -9.18 -9.82
N PRO A 107 -14.35 -10.15 -9.17
CA PRO A 107 -15.01 -9.89 -7.90
C PRO A 107 -13.99 -9.48 -6.83
N MET A 108 -14.48 -8.96 -5.71
CA MET A 108 -13.62 -8.52 -4.62
C MET A 108 -12.70 -9.65 -4.15
N HIS A 109 -11.48 -9.28 -3.79
CA HIS A 109 -10.46 -10.21 -3.32
C HIS A 109 -10.26 -10.06 -1.82
N LYS A 110 -10.35 -11.16 -1.10
CA LYS A 110 -10.04 -11.19 0.32
C LYS A 110 -8.54 -11.38 0.51
N GLN A 111 -7.98 -10.65 1.47
CA GLN A 111 -6.56 -10.71 1.77
C GLN A 111 -5.72 -10.55 0.50
N ALA A 112 -6.00 -9.49 -0.22
CA ALA A 112 -5.36 -9.24 -1.50
C ALA A 112 -3.93 -8.75 -1.34
N TYR A 113 -3.10 -9.19 -2.25
CA TYR A 113 -1.72 -8.73 -2.36
C TYR A 113 -1.52 -8.25 -3.80
N VAL A 114 -1.11 -6.99 -3.94
CA VAL A 114 -1.01 -6.33 -5.23
C VAL A 114 0.43 -5.89 -5.46
N PHE A 115 0.97 -6.24 -6.59
CA PHE A 115 2.36 -5.92 -6.95
C PHE A 115 2.50 -5.78 -8.46
N VAL A 116 3.67 -5.29 -8.90
CA VAL A 116 3.96 -5.12 -10.32
C VAL A 116 4.89 -6.23 -10.78
N ASP A 117 4.55 -6.85 -11.89
CA ASP A 117 5.37 -7.83 -12.58
C ASP A 117 5.30 -7.54 -14.08
N ASN A 118 6.47 -7.36 -14.72
CA ASN A 118 6.56 -7.03 -16.15
C ASN A 118 5.70 -5.82 -16.54
N ASP A 119 5.79 -4.76 -15.73
CA ASP A 119 5.04 -3.51 -15.92
C ASP A 119 3.52 -3.69 -15.92
N SER A 120 3.03 -4.76 -15.32
CA SER A 120 1.61 -5.00 -15.12
C SER A 120 1.32 -5.20 -13.64
N ILE A 121 0.17 -4.71 -13.20
CA ILE A 121 -0.28 -4.91 -11.83
C ILE A 121 -0.93 -6.28 -11.72
N ILE A 122 -0.45 -7.07 -10.76
CA ILE A 122 -0.95 -8.41 -10.49
C ILE A 122 -1.64 -8.39 -9.14
N ILE A 123 -2.79 -9.02 -9.06
CA ILE A 123 -3.55 -9.17 -7.81
C ILE A 123 -3.60 -10.66 -7.46
N GLU A 124 -3.15 -10.99 -6.26
CA GLU A 124 -3.18 -12.36 -5.74
C GLU A 124 -4.01 -12.47 -4.47
#